data_6fba7826d0058374a0b615edf906103e
#
_entry.id   6fba7826d0058374a0b615edf906103e
#
_cell.length_a   1.000
_cell.length_b   1.000
_cell.length_c   1.000
_cell.angle_alpha   90.00
_cell.angle_beta   90.00
_cell.angle_gamma   90.00
#
_symmetry.space_group_name_H-M   'P 1'
#
loop_
_entity.id
_entity.type
_entity.pdbx_description
1 polymer ?
#
loop_
_entity_poly.entity_id
_entity_poly.type
_entity_poly.pdbx_seq_one_letter_code
_entity_poly.pdbx_strand_id
1 'polypeptide(L)' 'MTPHSDARIYLVDDDAGVREALAWLLRTRRLLSVGFDSAEAFLAEIDSWKGPPDTPCCVLLDVRMPGMSGLALFDHLLTL' A
#
# COMPACT_ATOMS: atom_id res chain seq x y z
N MET A 1 19.03 -12.98 -12.06
CA MET A 1 18.36 -12.26 -10.98
C MET A 1 16.86 -12.36 -11.14
N THR A 2 16.18 -12.68 -10.07
CA THR A 2 14.73 -12.81 -10.09
C THR A 2 14.08 -11.44 -10.29
N PRO A 3 13.15 -11.31 -11.23
CA PRO A 3 12.43 -10.06 -11.36
C PRO A 3 11.60 -9.79 -10.11
N HIS A 4 11.40 -8.50 -9.80
CA HIS A 4 10.63 -8.10 -8.64
C HIS A 4 9.13 -8.13 -8.90
N SER A 5 8.70 -8.80 -9.97
CA SER A 5 7.30 -8.86 -10.35
C SER A 5 6.41 -9.53 -9.31
N ASP A 6 7.01 -10.33 -8.41
CA ASP A 6 6.24 -10.99 -7.36
C ASP A 6 6.03 -10.11 -6.13
N ALA A 7 6.77 -9.03 -6.00
CA ALA A 7 6.59 -8.12 -4.87
C ALA A 7 5.32 -7.29 -5.05
N ARG A 8 4.57 -7.13 -3.98
CA ARG A 8 3.36 -6.31 -3.97
C ARG A 8 3.62 -5.01 -3.27
N ILE A 9 3.24 -3.91 -3.93
CA ILE A 9 3.40 -2.58 -3.37
C ILE A 9 2.02 -1.94 -3.25
N TYR A 10 1.72 -1.47 -2.07
CA TYR A 10 0.46 -0.81 -1.79
C TYR A 10 0.74 0.65 -1.47
N LEU A 11 -0.02 1.54 -2.10
CA LEU A 11 0.11 2.98 -1.92
C LEU A 11 -1.14 3.47 -1.20
N VAL A 12 -0.97 4.04 -0.01
CA VAL A 12 -2.09 4.56 0.75
C VAL A 12 -1.89 6.06 0.91
N ASP A 13 -2.62 6.83 0.12
CA ASP A 13 -2.50 8.29 0.07
C ASP A 13 -3.82 8.85 -0.43
N ASP A 14 -4.34 9.88 0.23
CA ASP A 14 -5.61 10.48 -0.17
C ASP A 14 -5.48 11.38 -1.39
N ASP A 15 -4.28 11.73 -1.81
CA ASP A 15 -4.05 12.56 -2.98
C ASP A 15 -3.88 11.69 -4.22
N ALA A 16 -4.85 11.77 -5.14
CA ALA A 16 -4.82 10.97 -6.35
C ALA A 16 -3.61 11.27 -7.23
N GLY A 17 -3.21 12.54 -7.30
CA GLY A 17 -2.04 12.92 -8.08
C GLY A 17 -0.76 12.30 -7.56
N VAL A 18 -0.60 12.27 -6.24
CA VAL A 18 0.57 11.64 -5.62
C VAL A 18 0.54 10.14 -5.87
N ARG A 19 -0.64 9.50 -5.69
CA ARG A 19 -0.74 8.06 -5.95
C ARG A 19 -0.37 7.72 -7.39
N GLU A 20 -0.87 8.49 -8.34
CA GLU A 20 -0.59 8.26 -9.75
C GLU A 20 0.88 8.46 -10.08
N ALA A 21 1.50 9.50 -9.52
CA ALA A 21 2.90 9.78 -9.76
C ALA A 21 3.78 8.67 -9.20
N LEU A 22 3.49 8.20 -7.99
CA LEU A 22 4.24 7.12 -7.38
C LEU A 22 4.05 5.80 -8.14
N ALA A 23 2.81 5.51 -8.55
CA ALA A 23 2.53 4.30 -9.32
C ALA A 23 3.31 4.30 -10.63
N TRP A 24 3.37 5.45 -11.29
CA TRP A 24 4.10 5.59 -12.55
C TRP A 24 5.59 5.41 -12.33
N LEU A 25 6.14 6.03 -11.28
CA LEU A 25 7.54 5.91 -10.94
C LEU A 25 7.91 4.44 -10.66
N LEU A 26 7.07 3.75 -9.90
CA LEU A 26 7.28 2.35 -9.59
C LEU A 26 7.23 1.49 -10.85
N ARG A 27 6.32 1.81 -11.77
CA ARG A 27 6.21 1.08 -13.01
C ARG A 27 7.49 1.22 -13.85
N THR A 28 8.17 2.37 -13.80
CA THR A 28 9.43 2.53 -14.53
C THR A 28 10.51 1.61 -13.98
N ARG A 29 10.33 1.09 -12.78
CA ARG A 29 11.23 0.11 -12.17
C ARG A 29 10.66 -1.30 -12.22
N ARG A 30 9.63 -1.50 -13.05
CA ARG A 30 8.97 -2.79 -13.23
C ARG A 30 8.28 -3.30 -11.96
N LEU A 31 7.83 -2.37 -11.13
CA LEU A 31 7.09 -2.68 -9.92
C LEU A 31 5.64 -2.25 -10.11
N LEU A 32 4.73 -3.18 -9.89
CA LEU A 32 3.30 -2.88 -9.95
C LEU A 32 2.82 -2.51 -8.56
N SER A 33 1.88 -1.58 -8.51
CA SER A 33 1.35 -1.11 -7.24
C SER A 33 -0.17 -1.05 -7.29
N VAL A 34 -0.78 -1.09 -6.11
CA VAL A 34 -2.22 -0.90 -5.95
C VAL A 34 -2.41 0.29 -5.02
N GLY A 35 -3.22 1.25 -5.45
CA GLY A 35 -3.45 2.46 -4.69
C GLY A 35 -4.75 2.43 -3.91
N PHE A 36 -4.73 3.04 -2.73
CA PHE A 36 -5.91 3.21 -1.89
C PHE A 36 -5.97 4.66 -1.46
N ASP A 37 -7.16 5.24 -1.45
CA ASP A 37 -7.35 6.64 -1.10
C ASP A 37 -7.52 6.85 0.40
N SER A 38 -7.59 5.78 1.17
CA SER A 38 -7.75 5.87 2.62
C SER A 38 -7.18 4.64 3.30
N ALA A 39 -6.86 4.81 4.59
CA ALA A 39 -6.42 3.68 5.40
C ALA A 39 -7.52 2.65 5.56
N GLU A 40 -8.76 3.11 5.66
CA GLU A 40 -9.91 2.22 5.82
C GLU A 40 -10.08 1.32 4.60
N ALA A 41 -9.88 1.86 3.39
CA ALA A 41 -9.97 1.07 2.17
C ALA A 41 -8.87 0.01 2.13
N PHE A 42 -7.67 0.37 2.57
CA PHE A 42 -6.56 -0.58 2.62
C PHE A 42 -6.80 -1.68 3.63
N LEU A 43 -7.34 -1.34 4.80
CA LEU A 43 -7.66 -2.35 5.82
C LEU A 43 -8.72 -3.32 5.32
N ALA A 44 -9.70 -2.85 4.56
CA ALA A 44 -10.70 -3.72 3.96
C ALA A 44 -10.04 -4.72 3.00
N GLU A 45 -9.02 -4.31 2.30
CA GLU A 45 -8.26 -5.21 1.43
C GLU A 45 -7.56 -6.28 2.26
N ILE A 46 -6.88 -5.87 3.35
CA ILE A 46 -6.16 -6.81 4.22
C ILE A 46 -7.13 -7.82 4.83
N ASP A 47 -8.32 -7.38 5.21
CA ASP A 47 -9.32 -8.26 5.82
C ASP A 47 -9.79 -9.35 4.86
N SER A 48 -9.63 -9.13 3.55
CA SER A 48 -9.98 -10.14 2.56
C SER A 48 -8.91 -11.23 2.42
N TRP A 49 -7.74 -11.02 2.99
CA TRP A 49 -6.66 -11.99 2.90
C TRP A 49 -6.91 -13.14 3.89
N LYS A 50 -6.56 -14.34 3.47
CA LYS A 50 -6.70 -15.53 4.32
C LYS A 50 -5.37 -15.84 4.97
N GLY A 51 -4.88 -14.94 5.81
CA GLY A 51 -3.61 -15.07 6.47
C GLY A 51 -2.55 -14.19 5.84
N PRO A 52 -1.29 -14.31 6.29
CA PRO A 52 -0.21 -13.49 5.76
C PRO A 52 0.00 -13.74 4.27
N PRO A 53 0.41 -12.71 3.52
CA PRO A 53 0.68 -12.90 2.09
C PRO A 53 1.90 -13.79 1.86
N ASP A 54 1.86 -14.57 0.80
CA ASP A 54 2.97 -15.44 0.42
C ASP A 54 4.12 -14.68 -0.22
N THR A 55 3.84 -13.49 -0.74
CA THR A 55 4.83 -12.67 -1.42
C THR A 55 5.22 -11.47 -0.57
N PRO A 56 6.45 -10.97 -0.71
CA PRO A 56 6.84 -9.75 0.01
C PRO A 56 5.91 -8.58 -0.31
N CYS A 57 5.56 -7.82 0.70
CA CYS A 57 4.70 -6.64 0.56
C CYS A 57 5.41 -5.42 1.07
N CYS A 58 5.21 -4.30 0.39
CA CYS A 58 5.70 -3.01 0.81
C CYS A 58 4.52 -2.05 0.81
N VAL A 59 4.37 -1.27 1.87
CA VAL A 59 3.27 -0.33 1.99
C VAL A 59 3.85 1.06 2.15
N LEU A 60 3.49 1.96 1.24
CA LEU A 60 3.87 3.36 1.31
C LEU A 60 2.68 4.12 1.87
N LEU A 61 2.86 4.73 3.03
CA LEU A 61 1.79 5.39 3.75
C LEU A 61 1.96 6.90 3.78
N ASP A 62 0.87 7.61 3.49
CA ASP A 62 0.80 9.03 3.80
C ASP A 62 0.47 9.17 5.27
N VAL A 63 1.22 10.01 5.98
CA VAL A 63 1.04 10.23 7.42
C VAL A 63 -0.21 11.07 7.69
N ARG A 64 -0.58 11.92 6.75
CA ARG A 64 -1.68 12.88 6.94
C ARG A 64 -2.87 12.54 6.05
N MET A 65 -3.74 11.70 6.54
CA MET A 65 -4.96 11.37 5.82
C MET A 65 -6.17 11.69 6.69
N PRO A 66 -7.29 12.14 6.08
CA PRO A 66 -8.54 12.26 6.80
C PRO A 66 -8.96 10.91 7.37
N GLY A 67 -9.61 10.93 8.51
CA GLY A 67 -9.98 9.70 9.18
C GLY A 67 -8.80 9.03 9.84
N MET A 68 -8.53 7.78 9.52
CA MET A 68 -7.39 7.09 10.07
C MET A 68 -6.10 7.57 9.40
N SER A 69 -5.18 8.12 10.18
CA SER A 69 -3.90 8.60 9.67
C SER A 69 -2.99 7.45 9.31
N GLY A 70 -1.93 7.75 8.52
CA GLY A 70 -0.93 6.76 8.19
C GLY A 70 -0.26 6.18 9.42
N LEU A 71 -0.02 6.99 10.46
CA LEU A 71 0.56 6.51 11.71
C LEU A 71 -0.38 5.55 12.44
N ALA A 72 -1.67 5.86 12.47
CA ALA A 72 -2.65 4.98 13.09
C ALA A 72 -2.76 3.67 12.31
N LEU A 73 -2.71 3.73 10.99
CA LEU A 73 -2.74 2.54 10.16
C LEU A 73 -1.50 1.68 10.41
N PHE A 74 -0.33 2.30 10.48
CA PHE A 74 0.91 1.59 10.75
C PHE A 74 0.85 0.86 12.08
N ASP A 75 0.34 1.54 13.10
CA ASP A 75 0.17 0.96 14.43
C ASP A 75 -0.77 -0.24 14.39
N HIS A 76 -1.87 -0.12 13.65
CA HIS A 76 -2.82 -1.20 13.46
C HIS A 76 -2.17 -2.41 12.78
N LEU A 77 -1.35 -2.16 11.75
CA LEU A 77 -0.67 -3.22 11.02
C LEU A 77 0.30 -4.00 11.90
N LEU A 78 0.88 -3.36 12.91
CA LEU A 78 1.79 -4.03 13.82
C LEU A 78 1.09 -5.08 14.70
N THR A 79 -0.24 -5.03 14.78
CA THR A 79 -1.02 -5.97 15.61
C THR A 79 -1.53 -7.17 14.82
N LEU A 80 -1.30 -7.20 13.52
CA LEU A 80 -1.79 -8.29 12.67
C LEU A 80 -0.94 -9.55 12.74
#